data_5e7076ce50efa62477ea7e2b25e21785
#
_entry.id   5e7076ce50efa62477ea7e2b25e21785
#
_cell.length_a   1.000
_cell.length_b   1.000
_cell.length_c   1.000
_cell.angle_alpha   90.00
_cell.angle_beta   90.00
_cell.angle_gamma   90.00
#
_symmetry.space_group_name_H-M   'P 1'
#
loop_
_entity.id
_entity.type
_entity.pdbx_description
1 polymer ?
#
loop_
_entity_poly.entity_id
_entity_poly.type
_entity_poly.pdbx_seq_one_letter_code
_entity_poly.pdbx_strand_id
1 'polypeptide(L)'
;MRILILDDNAALAQILGLSLRSEGHFVLVFASPQKALKHIHEVDVLVTDYHMPEMTGLEVARRAHKQGWRGSLFIMSGHFSAISERIEHPLLRCILDKPFSPRVLVEILHKSNEEILPQDTSG
;
A
#
# COMPACT_ATOMS: atom_id res chain seq x y z
N MET A 1 -2.79 -10.90 -6.48
CA MET A 1 -3.35 -10.06 -5.40
C MET A 1 -4.21 -8.96 -5.99
N ARG A 2 -5.04 -8.36 -5.18
CA ARG A 2 -5.85 -7.19 -5.55
C ARG A 2 -5.29 -6.00 -4.79
N ILE A 3 -4.71 -5.05 -5.52
CA ILE A 3 -3.87 -3.99 -4.96
C ILE A 3 -4.42 -2.63 -5.33
N LEU A 4 -4.43 -1.71 -4.36
CA LEU A 4 -4.73 -0.30 -4.61
C LEU A 4 -3.47 0.52 -4.36
N ILE A 5 -3.07 1.29 -5.37
CA ILE A 5 -1.95 2.24 -5.28
C ILE A 5 -2.54 3.63 -5.11
N LEU A 6 -2.10 4.32 -4.08
CA LEU A 6 -2.52 5.70 -3.80
C LEU A 6 -1.29 6.59 -3.65
N ASP A 7 -1.15 7.55 -4.55
CA ASP A 7 -0.07 8.53 -4.53
C ASP A 7 -0.55 9.77 -5.27
N ASP A 8 -0.41 10.94 -4.66
CA ASP A 8 -0.78 12.20 -5.31
C ASP A 8 0.11 12.54 -6.50
N ASN A 9 1.29 11.91 -6.61
CA ASN A 9 2.08 11.91 -7.84
C ASN A 9 1.49 10.87 -8.78
N ALA A 10 0.59 11.30 -9.66
CA ALA A 10 -0.12 10.41 -10.57
C ALA A 10 0.80 9.61 -11.49
N ALA A 11 1.89 10.23 -11.95
CA ALA A 11 2.83 9.56 -12.84
C ALA A 11 3.52 8.38 -12.14
N LEU A 12 3.97 8.58 -10.91
CA LEU A 12 4.58 7.51 -10.14
C LEU A 12 3.58 6.39 -9.86
N ALA A 13 2.37 6.75 -9.48
CA ALA A 13 1.32 5.78 -9.20
C ALA A 13 1.04 4.89 -10.43
N GLN A 14 0.98 5.49 -11.61
CA GLN A 14 0.77 4.75 -12.85
C GLN A 14 1.92 3.80 -13.16
N ILE A 15 3.15 4.25 -12.96
CA ILE A 15 4.33 3.40 -13.19
C ILE A 15 4.31 2.18 -12.27
N LEU A 16 4.04 2.38 -10.99
CA LEU A 16 3.94 1.29 -10.03
C LEU A 16 2.80 0.34 -10.39
N GLY A 17 1.66 0.90 -10.79
CA GLY A 17 0.51 0.11 -11.21
C GLY A 17 0.80 -0.77 -12.42
N LEU A 18 1.49 -0.22 -13.42
CA LEU A 18 1.88 -0.99 -14.61
C LEU A 18 2.78 -2.16 -14.26
N SER A 19 3.75 -1.93 -13.39
CA SER A 19 4.67 -2.98 -12.96
C SER A 19 3.95 -4.12 -12.26
N LEU A 20 3.00 -3.80 -11.40
CA LEU A 20 2.22 -4.83 -10.69
C LEU A 20 1.25 -5.56 -11.62
N ARG A 21 0.63 -4.85 -12.55
CA ARG A 21 -0.25 -5.48 -13.53
C ARG A 21 0.51 -6.46 -14.43
N SER A 22 1.75 -6.12 -14.78
CA SER A 22 2.57 -7.01 -15.61
C SER A 22 2.91 -8.32 -14.89
N GLU A 23 2.79 -8.34 -13.56
CA GLU A 23 2.99 -9.54 -12.75
C GLU A 23 1.67 -10.30 -12.53
N GLY A 24 0.60 -9.87 -13.17
CA GLY A 24 -0.68 -10.58 -13.12
C GLY A 24 -1.63 -10.12 -12.01
N HIS A 25 -1.33 -9.02 -11.33
CA HIS A 25 -2.19 -8.54 -10.25
C HIS A 25 -3.31 -7.65 -10.77
N PHE A 26 -4.44 -7.66 -10.06
CA PHE A 26 -5.49 -6.67 -10.23
C PHE A 26 -5.06 -5.40 -9.51
N VAL A 27 -5.02 -4.27 -10.21
CA VAL A 27 -4.50 -3.02 -9.62
C VAL A 27 -5.44 -1.86 -9.92
N LEU A 28 -5.82 -1.15 -8.85
CA LEU A 28 -6.49 0.13 -8.93
C LEU A 28 -5.48 1.23 -8.57
N VAL A 29 -5.52 2.34 -9.30
CA VAL A 29 -4.59 3.45 -9.11
C VAL A 29 -5.38 4.72 -8.87
N PHE A 30 -5.09 5.40 -7.77
CA PHE A 30 -5.76 6.66 -7.42
C PHE A 30 -4.75 7.71 -6.98
N ALA A 31 -5.05 8.98 -7.28
CA ALA A 31 -4.31 10.13 -6.78
C ALA A 31 -5.07 10.84 -5.64
N SER A 32 -6.33 10.51 -5.45
CA SER A 32 -7.20 11.13 -4.43
C SER A 32 -7.49 10.13 -3.31
N PRO A 33 -7.16 10.46 -2.05
CA PRO A 33 -7.49 9.60 -0.92
C PRO A 33 -8.97 9.30 -0.77
N GLN A 34 -9.82 10.27 -1.03
CA GLN A 34 -11.26 10.10 -0.90
C GLN A 34 -11.80 9.12 -1.93
N LYS A 35 -11.31 9.21 -3.16
CA LYS A 35 -11.71 8.26 -4.21
C LYS A 35 -11.19 6.86 -3.90
N ALA A 36 -9.95 6.76 -3.41
CA ALA A 36 -9.37 5.48 -3.02
C ALA A 36 -10.21 4.78 -1.96
N LEU A 37 -10.66 5.53 -0.94
CA LEU A 37 -11.45 4.97 0.15
C LEU A 37 -12.79 4.38 -0.33
N LYS A 38 -13.36 4.92 -1.38
CA LYS A 38 -14.59 4.38 -1.95
C LYS A 38 -14.42 2.99 -2.56
N HIS A 39 -13.18 2.63 -2.89
CA HIS A 39 -12.86 1.35 -3.54
C HIS A 39 -12.06 0.41 -2.65
N ILE A 40 -11.88 0.76 -1.39
CA ILE A 40 -10.97 0.01 -0.50
C ILE A 40 -11.41 -1.45 -0.31
N HIS A 41 -12.70 -1.72 -0.32
CA HIS A 41 -13.19 -3.09 -0.14
C HIS A 41 -13.01 -3.98 -1.36
N GLU A 42 -12.58 -3.41 -2.49
CA GLU A 42 -12.30 -4.17 -3.70
C GLU A 42 -10.89 -4.75 -3.71
N VAL A 43 -10.07 -4.41 -2.73
CA VAL A 43 -8.65 -4.80 -2.72
C VAL A 43 -8.25 -5.44 -1.39
N ASP A 44 -7.16 -6.19 -1.44
CA ASP A 44 -6.57 -6.86 -0.28
C ASP A 44 -5.32 -6.17 0.21
N VAL A 45 -4.76 -5.29 -0.60
CA VAL A 45 -3.50 -4.59 -0.33
C VAL A 45 -3.67 -3.11 -0.65
N LEU A 46 -3.26 -2.26 0.29
CA LEU A 46 -3.19 -0.82 0.08
C LEU A 46 -1.72 -0.40 0.13
N VAL A 47 -1.24 0.20 -0.95
CA VAL A 47 0.09 0.82 -1.03
C VAL A 47 -0.14 2.31 -1.17
N THR A 48 0.14 3.07 -0.13
CA THR A 48 -0.17 4.49 -0.09
C THR A 48 1.05 5.34 0.22
N ASP A 49 1.15 6.49 -0.45
CA ASP A 49 2.09 7.52 -0.05
C ASP A 49 1.70 8.05 1.34
N TYR A 50 2.68 8.41 2.15
CA TYR A 50 2.41 9.00 3.46
C TYR A 50 1.97 10.46 3.34
N HIS A 51 2.75 11.27 2.63
CA HIS A 51 2.52 12.72 2.52
C HIS A 51 1.66 13.05 1.32
N MET A 52 0.42 13.44 1.57
CA MET A 52 -0.52 13.89 0.55
C MET A 52 -1.23 15.15 1.05
N PRO A 53 -1.67 16.05 0.13
CA PRO A 53 -2.26 17.32 0.56
C PRO A 53 -3.49 17.21 1.44
N GLU A 54 -4.38 16.26 1.16
CA GLU A 54 -5.67 16.16 1.86
C GLU A 54 -5.57 15.45 3.19
N MET A 55 -4.79 14.39 3.25
CA MET A 55 -4.59 13.61 4.47
C MET A 55 -3.36 12.72 4.31
N THR A 56 -2.81 12.23 5.42
CA THR A 56 -1.68 11.30 5.36
C THR A 56 -2.15 9.90 4.98
N GLY A 57 -1.20 9.08 4.50
CA GLY A 57 -1.49 7.67 4.22
C GLY A 57 -1.93 6.91 5.46
N LEU A 58 -1.43 7.30 6.63
CA LEU A 58 -1.86 6.70 7.90
C LEU A 58 -3.33 7.01 8.19
N GLU A 59 -3.76 8.23 7.90
CA GLU A 59 -5.16 8.59 8.08
C GLU A 59 -6.08 7.82 7.11
N VAL A 60 -5.62 7.62 5.88
CA VAL A 60 -6.35 6.78 4.91
C VAL A 60 -6.53 5.37 5.47
N ALA A 61 -5.46 4.80 6.00
CA ALA A 61 -5.50 3.46 6.58
C ALA A 61 -6.43 3.38 7.79
N ARG A 62 -6.42 4.40 8.63
CA ARG A 62 -7.32 4.47 9.79
C ARG A 62 -8.78 4.49 9.37
N ARG A 63 -9.10 5.27 8.35
CA ARG A 63 -10.47 5.34 7.82
C ARG A 63 -10.90 4.03 7.18
N ALA A 64 -10.01 3.40 6.43
CA ALA A 64 -10.26 2.10 5.83
C ALA A 64 -10.55 1.06 6.91
N HIS A 65 -9.71 1.02 7.94
CA HIS A 65 -9.86 0.09 9.06
C HIS A 65 -11.18 0.31 9.79
N LYS A 66 -11.55 1.57 10.00
CA LYS A 66 -12.82 1.93 10.62
C LYS A 66 -14.03 1.47 9.80
N GLN A 67 -13.88 1.41 8.48
CA GLN A 67 -14.92 0.89 7.58
C GLN A 67 -14.95 -0.64 7.54
N GLY A 68 -14.10 -1.32 8.29
CA GLY A 68 -14.05 -2.77 8.34
C GLY A 68 -12.98 -3.42 7.46
N TRP A 69 -12.17 -2.63 6.75
CA TRP A 69 -11.13 -3.18 5.90
C TRP A 69 -10.01 -3.83 6.74
N ARG A 70 -9.60 -5.03 6.33
CA ARG A 70 -8.61 -5.84 7.05
C ARG A 70 -7.50 -6.37 6.14
N GLY A 71 -7.19 -5.64 5.09
CA GLY A 71 -6.11 -6.01 4.18
C GLY A 71 -4.72 -5.70 4.74
N SER A 72 -3.72 -5.72 3.87
CA SER A 72 -2.34 -5.41 4.21
C SER A 72 -1.98 -4.00 3.78
N LEU A 73 -1.34 -3.25 4.68
CA LEU A 73 -0.97 -1.85 4.47
C LEU A 73 0.53 -1.72 4.22
N PHE A 74 0.88 -1.01 3.16
CA PHE A 74 2.25 -0.61 2.84
C PHE A 74 2.28 0.90 2.67
N ILE A 75 3.21 1.57 3.33
CA ILE A 75 3.34 3.04 3.27
C ILE A 75 4.64 3.40 2.58
N MET A 76 4.57 4.35 1.65
CA MET A 76 5.72 4.88 0.94
C MET A 76 6.04 6.26 1.47
N SER A 77 7.32 6.58 1.71
CA SER A 77 7.70 7.90 2.20
C SER A 77 9.10 8.29 1.77
N GLY A 78 9.28 9.56 1.42
CA GLY A 78 10.60 10.16 1.24
C GLY A 78 11.23 10.61 2.57
N HIS A 79 10.53 10.44 3.67
CA HIS A 79 10.97 10.85 5.01
C HIS A 79 10.96 9.69 5.99
N PHE A 80 11.49 8.54 5.55
CA PHE A 80 11.46 7.29 6.30
C PHE A 80 11.97 7.44 7.74
N SER A 81 13.13 8.08 7.93
CA SER A 81 13.71 8.24 9.26
C SER A 81 12.84 9.07 10.20
N ALA A 82 12.06 10.00 9.64
CA ALA A 82 11.22 10.88 10.45
C ALA A 82 9.91 10.21 10.88
N ILE A 83 9.41 9.27 10.09
CA ILE A 83 8.08 8.69 10.31
C ILE A 83 8.09 7.25 10.82
N SER A 84 9.15 6.49 10.55
CA SER A 84 9.16 5.04 10.79
C SER A 84 8.91 4.66 12.25
N GLU A 85 9.35 5.49 13.19
CA GLU A 85 9.16 5.24 14.62
C GLU A 85 7.82 5.73 15.15
N ARG A 86 7.11 6.54 14.35
CA ARG A 86 5.85 7.18 14.77
C ARG A 86 4.62 6.49 14.23
N ILE A 87 4.78 5.66 13.21
CA ILE A 87 3.64 5.04 12.55
C ILE A 87 3.37 3.69 13.18
N GLU A 88 2.19 3.56 13.75
CA GLU A 88 1.68 2.30 14.25
C GLU A 88 0.30 2.05 13.69
N HIS A 89 0.09 0.89 13.11
CA HIS A 89 -1.21 0.48 12.61
C HIS A 89 -1.24 -1.05 12.56
N PRO A 90 -2.36 -1.67 12.99
CA PRO A 90 -2.44 -3.13 13.06
C PRO A 90 -2.25 -3.82 11.72
N LEU A 91 -2.54 -3.16 10.60
CA LEU A 91 -2.44 -3.75 9.27
C LEU A 91 -1.12 -3.41 8.56
N LEU A 92 -0.26 -2.59 9.19
CA LEU A 92 1.00 -2.16 8.57
C LEU A 92 1.97 -3.32 8.44
N ARG A 93 2.42 -3.57 7.21
CA ARG A 93 3.40 -4.61 6.89
C ARG A 93 4.80 -4.04 6.69
N CYS A 94 4.89 -2.88 6.04
CA CYS A 94 6.17 -2.32 5.66
C CYS A 94 6.04 -0.84 5.34
N ILE A 95 7.11 -0.09 5.61
CA ILE A 95 7.27 1.29 5.16
C ILE A 95 8.39 1.27 4.12
N LEU A 96 8.11 1.73 2.90
CA LEU A 96 9.07 1.78 1.81
C LEU A 96 9.71 3.16 1.72
N ASP A 97 11.02 3.18 1.69
CA ASP A 97 11.80 4.43 1.59
C ASP A 97 11.92 4.87 0.13
N LYS A 98 11.37 6.02 -0.21
CA LYS A 98 11.48 6.60 -1.55
C LYS A 98 12.86 7.26 -1.71
N PRO A 99 13.46 7.25 -2.89
CA PRO A 99 12.99 6.58 -4.11
C PRO A 99 13.32 5.09 -4.12
N PHE A 100 12.47 4.31 -4.76
CA PHE A 100 12.73 2.88 -4.97
C PHE A 100 12.28 2.52 -6.39
N SER A 101 12.86 1.44 -6.94
CA SER A 101 12.43 0.98 -8.25
C SER A 101 11.11 0.22 -8.14
N PRO A 102 10.29 0.21 -9.21
CA PRO A 102 9.07 -0.59 -9.20
C PRO A 102 9.30 -2.07 -8.87
N ARG A 103 10.46 -2.60 -9.27
CA ARG A 103 10.82 -3.99 -8.97
C ARG A 103 10.90 -4.27 -7.47
N VAL A 104 11.38 -3.30 -6.70
CA VAL A 104 11.45 -3.42 -5.24
C VAL A 104 10.06 -3.60 -4.66
N LEU A 105 9.08 -2.82 -5.12
CA LEU A 105 7.70 -2.96 -4.66
C LEU A 105 7.13 -4.33 -4.99
N VAL A 106 7.34 -4.80 -6.23
CA VAL A 106 6.90 -6.13 -6.66
C VAL A 106 7.45 -7.21 -5.71
N GLU A 107 8.74 -7.17 -5.44
CA GLU A 107 9.39 -8.16 -4.59
C GLU A 107 8.90 -8.12 -3.15
N ILE A 108 8.73 -6.92 -2.60
CA ILE A 108 8.25 -6.76 -1.22
C ILE A 108 6.83 -7.32 -1.08
N LEU A 109 5.95 -7.04 -2.03
CA LEU A 109 4.58 -7.54 -1.99
C LEU A 109 4.52 -9.06 -2.13
N HIS A 110 5.33 -9.62 -3.04
CA HIS A 110 5.39 -11.08 -3.21
C HIS A 110 5.92 -11.76 -1.96
N LYS A 111 6.97 -11.22 -1.37
CA LYS A 111 7.56 -11.76 -0.15
C LYS A 111 6.58 -11.70 1.02
N SER A 112 5.87 -10.60 1.16
CA SER A 112 4.87 -10.45 2.22
C SER A 112 3.74 -11.47 2.08
N ASN A 113 3.30 -11.72 0.85
CA ASN A 113 2.27 -12.71 0.58
C ASN A 113 2.75 -14.13 0.90
N GLU A 114 4.00 -14.44 0.58
CA GLU A 114 4.61 -15.73 0.90
C GLU A 114 4.74 -15.96 2.40
N GLU A 115 5.06 -14.91 3.17
CA GLU A 115 5.19 -14.99 4.61
C GLU A 115 3.87 -15.32 5.31
N ILE A 116 2.75 -14.93 4.69
CA ILE A 116 1.43 -15.24 5.24
C ILE A 116 1.08 -16.70 5.02
N LEU A 117 1.34 -17.23 3.83
CA LEU A 117 0.95 -18.59 3.43
C LEU A 117 1.59 -19.70 4.27
N PRO A 118 2.91 -19.67 4.56
CA PRO A 118 3.54 -20.76 5.31
C PRO A 118 2.97 -20.94 6.70
N GLN A 119 2.45 -19.91 7.32
CA GLN A 119 1.87 -20.00 8.66
C GLN A 119 0.64 -20.88 8.69
N ASP A 120 -0.12 -20.89 7.61
CA ASP A 120 -1.32 -21.71 7.50
C ASP A 120 -1.01 -23.17 7.37
N THR A 121 0.13 -23.49 6.80
CA THR A 121 0.53 -24.87 6.54
C THR A 121 1.30 -25.51 7.69
N SER A 122 1.86 -24.69 8.56
CA SER A 122 2.65 -25.18 9.69
C SER A 122 1.81 -25.69 10.83
N GLY A 123 0.54 -25.39 10.79
CA GLY A 123 -0.41 -25.80 11.83
C GLY A 123 -0.84 -27.28 11.74
#